data_537092a4489ed23b99f1862fd13c5906
#
_entry.id   537092a4489ed23b99f1862fd13c5906
#
_cell.length_a   1.000
_cell.length_b   1.000
_cell.length_c   1.000
_cell.angle_alpha   90.00
_cell.angle_beta   90.00
_cell.angle_gamma   90.00
#
_symmetry.space_group_name_H-M   'P 1'
#
loop_
_entity.id
_entity.type
_entity.pdbx_description
1 polymer ?
#
loop_
_entity_poly.entity_id
_entity_poly.type
_entity_poly.pdbx_seq_one_letter_code
_entity_poly.pdbx_strand_id
1 'polypeptide(L)'
;LNIKDAGTVAKRINNGIRVPMTLKEMVNAIYENGFPYLLIIPSYIAMTFAIIFPVLVTLMIAFTNYDFKHTARFTLLDWIGLQNFTNMWTLSTFRSAFTSVLGWTLIWALAASTLQIVLGILTAIISNQPFIKGKRIFGVIFLLPWAVPAFITILTFSNMFNDSIGAINAQVIPLFAKIFPFLDGVLIPWKTDPTWTKIALIMMQGWLGFPYIYVLTLGILQSIPNDLYEAAYIDGANGWQKFRNITFPMILAVAAPTLISQYTFNFNNF
;
A
#
# COMPACT_ATOMS: atom_id res chain seq x y z
N LEU A 1 -12.21 -48.48 2.17
CA LEU A 1 -11.93 -48.48 0.72
C LEU A 1 -12.16 -49.90 0.19
N ASN A 2 -13.02 -50.04 -0.81
CA ASN A 2 -13.27 -51.31 -1.48
C ASN A 2 -12.01 -51.66 -2.30
N ILE A 3 -11.58 -52.92 -2.37
CA ILE A 3 -10.36 -53.35 -3.07
C ILE A 3 -10.31 -52.88 -4.52
N LYS A 4 -11.47 -52.74 -5.19
CA LYS A 4 -11.59 -52.17 -6.53
C LYS A 4 -11.24 -50.66 -6.59
N ASP A 5 -11.51 -49.92 -5.52
CA ASP A 5 -11.19 -48.48 -5.46
C ASP A 5 -9.70 -48.26 -5.20
N ALA A 6 -9.06 -49.13 -4.43
CA ALA A 6 -7.62 -49.06 -4.15
C ALA A 6 -6.78 -49.21 -5.43
N GLY A 7 -7.19 -50.12 -6.35
CA GLY A 7 -6.53 -50.30 -7.64
C GLY A 7 -6.64 -49.10 -8.59
N THR A 8 -7.80 -48.44 -8.61
CA THR A 8 -8.01 -47.24 -9.42
C THR A 8 -7.28 -46.02 -8.85
N VAL A 9 -7.23 -45.87 -7.53
CA VAL A 9 -6.48 -44.85 -6.82
C VAL A 9 -4.98 -45.00 -7.07
N ALA A 10 -4.44 -46.23 -6.91
CA ALA A 10 -3.04 -46.54 -7.17
C ALA A 10 -2.63 -46.25 -8.62
N LYS A 11 -3.50 -46.56 -9.59
CA LYS A 11 -3.28 -46.29 -11.01
C LYS A 11 -3.27 -44.80 -11.35
N ARG A 12 -4.09 -44.01 -10.66
CA ARG A 12 -4.12 -42.53 -10.78
C ARG A 12 -2.89 -41.87 -10.17
N ILE A 13 -2.45 -42.33 -8.99
CA ILE A 13 -1.23 -41.84 -8.32
C ILE A 13 -0.01 -42.12 -9.19
N ASN A 14 0.12 -43.33 -9.77
CA ASN A 14 1.20 -43.68 -10.68
C ASN A 14 1.22 -42.80 -11.96
N ASN A 15 0.08 -42.30 -12.38
CA ASN A 15 -0.05 -41.41 -13.55
C ASN A 15 0.08 -39.92 -13.16
N GLY A 16 0.47 -39.57 -11.93
CA GLY A 16 0.64 -38.19 -11.44
C GLY A 16 -0.68 -37.40 -11.31
N ILE A 17 -1.85 -38.09 -11.38
CA ILE A 17 -3.16 -37.45 -11.27
C ILE A 17 -3.50 -37.34 -9.78
N ARG A 18 -3.71 -36.09 -9.28
CA ARG A 18 -4.18 -35.85 -7.91
C ARG A 18 -5.59 -36.46 -7.75
N VAL A 19 -5.73 -37.37 -6.83
CA VAL A 19 -7.02 -37.98 -6.48
C VAL A 19 -7.70 -37.03 -5.48
N PRO A 20 -8.91 -36.52 -5.75
CA PRO A 20 -9.64 -35.73 -4.77
C PRO A 20 -9.95 -36.61 -3.54
N MET A 21 -9.68 -36.06 -2.36
CA MET A 21 -10.03 -36.74 -1.10
C MET A 21 -11.53 -36.87 -0.99
N THR A 22 -11.98 -38.01 -0.52
CA THR A 22 -13.39 -38.21 -0.15
C THR A 22 -13.70 -37.40 1.11
N LEU A 23 -14.98 -37.02 1.32
CA LEU A 23 -15.40 -36.30 2.53
C LEU A 23 -14.96 -36.96 3.80
N LYS A 24 -14.98 -38.31 3.85
CA LYS A 24 -14.52 -39.08 5.02
C LYS A 24 -13.00 -38.98 5.25
N GLU A 25 -12.20 -39.00 4.18
CA GLU A 25 -10.76 -38.79 4.24
C GLU A 25 -10.40 -37.36 4.66
N MET A 26 -11.15 -36.35 4.18
CA MET A 26 -10.99 -34.96 4.63
C MET A 26 -11.30 -34.82 6.12
N VAL A 27 -12.39 -35.41 6.60
CA VAL A 27 -12.77 -35.38 8.02
C VAL A 27 -11.71 -36.07 8.88
N ASN A 28 -11.23 -37.23 8.46
CA ASN A 28 -10.16 -37.95 9.19
C ASN A 28 -8.84 -37.15 9.17
N ALA A 29 -8.47 -36.56 8.05
CA ALA A 29 -7.28 -35.72 7.96
C ALA A 29 -7.38 -34.50 8.86
N ILE A 30 -8.58 -33.87 8.96
CA ILE A 30 -8.84 -32.77 9.90
C ILE A 30 -8.75 -33.25 11.34
N TYR A 31 -9.25 -34.46 11.66
CA TYR A 31 -9.19 -35.00 13.01
C TYR A 31 -7.74 -35.35 13.42
N GLU A 32 -6.98 -35.94 12.53
CA GLU A 32 -5.56 -36.32 12.77
C GLU A 32 -4.64 -35.07 12.84
N ASN A 33 -4.94 -34.02 12.04
CA ASN A 33 -4.16 -32.81 11.99
C ASN A 33 -4.89 -31.59 12.60
N GLY A 34 -5.87 -31.80 13.48
CA GLY A 34 -6.76 -30.81 14.01
C GLY A 34 -6.10 -29.72 14.90
N PHE A 35 -4.98 -30.09 15.54
CA PHE A 35 -4.31 -29.20 16.48
C PHE A 35 -3.90 -27.81 15.84
N PRO A 36 -3.30 -27.75 14.63
CA PRO A 36 -3.03 -26.47 13.96
C PRO A 36 -4.31 -25.65 13.70
N TYR A 37 -5.41 -26.32 13.33
CA TYR A 37 -6.69 -25.60 13.12
C TYR A 37 -7.27 -25.06 14.41
N LEU A 38 -7.14 -25.78 15.52
CA LEU A 38 -7.55 -25.31 16.84
C LEU A 38 -6.82 -24.02 17.24
N LEU A 39 -5.52 -23.92 16.94
CA LEU A 39 -4.73 -22.70 17.19
C LEU A 39 -5.16 -21.50 16.36
N ILE A 40 -5.72 -21.75 15.17
CA ILE A 40 -6.17 -20.68 14.26
C ILE A 40 -7.61 -20.20 14.57
N ILE A 41 -8.45 -21.06 15.20
CA ILE A 41 -9.84 -20.72 15.51
C ILE A 41 -10.02 -19.37 16.21
N PRO A 42 -9.27 -19.00 17.28
CA PRO A 42 -9.43 -17.71 17.93
C PRO A 42 -9.21 -16.53 16.98
N SER A 43 -8.22 -16.65 16.09
CA SER A 43 -7.95 -15.62 15.07
C SER A 43 -9.06 -15.52 14.04
N TYR A 44 -9.62 -16.64 13.58
CA TYR A 44 -10.77 -16.66 12.68
C TYR A 44 -12.02 -16.05 13.30
N ILE A 45 -12.29 -16.35 14.58
CA ILE A 45 -13.40 -15.76 15.32
C ILE A 45 -13.22 -14.24 15.38
N ALA A 46 -12.05 -13.78 15.83
CA ALA A 46 -11.75 -12.34 15.89
C ALA A 46 -11.88 -11.65 14.52
N MET A 47 -11.35 -12.26 13.46
CA MET A 47 -11.45 -11.75 12.09
C MET A 47 -12.90 -11.71 11.59
N THR A 48 -13.71 -12.72 11.91
CA THR A 48 -15.13 -12.76 11.53
C THR A 48 -15.90 -11.60 12.15
N PHE A 49 -15.71 -11.35 13.45
CA PHE A 49 -16.41 -10.26 14.13
C PHE A 49 -15.85 -8.87 13.79
N ALA A 50 -14.53 -8.74 13.64
CA ALA A 50 -13.90 -7.43 13.42
C ALA A 50 -13.87 -6.99 11.96
N ILE A 51 -13.88 -7.92 11.00
CA ILE A 51 -13.74 -7.62 9.58
C ILE A 51 -14.94 -8.11 8.78
N ILE A 52 -15.24 -9.43 8.81
CA ILE A 52 -16.25 -10.02 7.93
C ILE A 52 -17.66 -9.50 8.26
N PHE A 53 -18.01 -9.51 9.53
CA PHE A 53 -19.34 -9.05 9.96
C PHE A 53 -19.61 -7.57 9.59
N PRO A 54 -18.74 -6.58 9.89
CA PRO A 54 -18.94 -5.20 9.46
C PRO A 54 -19.01 -5.03 7.94
N VAL A 55 -18.22 -5.78 7.18
CA VAL A 55 -18.29 -5.76 5.71
C VAL A 55 -19.64 -6.25 5.21
N LEU A 56 -20.16 -7.38 5.74
CA LEU A 56 -21.47 -7.89 5.39
C LEU A 56 -22.59 -6.90 5.75
N VAL A 57 -22.52 -6.29 6.94
CA VAL A 57 -23.47 -5.25 7.36
C VAL A 57 -23.45 -4.05 6.42
N THR A 58 -22.26 -3.57 6.06
CA THR A 58 -22.11 -2.46 5.10
C THR A 58 -22.69 -2.80 3.74
N LEU A 59 -22.43 -4.02 3.24
CA LEU A 59 -23.01 -4.49 1.99
C LEU A 59 -24.55 -4.56 2.07
N MET A 60 -25.11 -5.06 3.17
CA MET A 60 -26.56 -5.10 3.35
C MET A 60 -27.19 -3.70 3.41
N ILE A 61 -26.56 -2.77 4.12
CA ILE A 61 -26.99 -1.37 4.21
C ILE A 61 -27.03 -0.71 2.82
N ALA A 62 -26.12 -1.04 1.93
CA ALA A 62 -26.09 -0.49 0.57
C ALA A 62 -27.40 -0.76 -0.23
N PHE A 63 -28.16 -1.78 0.14
CA PHE A 63 -29.44 -2.13 -0.48
C PHE A 63 -30.67 -1.62 0.28
N THR A 64 -30.48 -0.82 1.30
CA THR A 64 -31.54 -0.27 2.15
C THR A 64 -31.62 1.25 2.02
N ASN A 65 -32.71 1.82 2.53
CA ASN A 65 -32.89 3.28 2.66
C ASN A 65 -32.19 3.86 3.90
N TYR A 66 -31.12 3.22 4.38
CA TYR A 66 -30.40 3.68 5.58
C TYR A 66 -29.88 5.09 5.39
N ASP A 67 -30.42 6.01 6.18
CA ASP A 67 -29.96 7.38 6.30
C ASP A 67 -30.14 7.85 7.75
N PHE A 68 -29.86 9.10 8.00
CA PHE A 68 -29.98 9.69 9.32
C PHE A 68 -31.43 9.73 9.86
N LYS A 69 -32.45 9.65 8.99
CA LYS A 69 -33.87 9.57 9.36
C LYS A 69 -34.35 8.12 9.47
N HIS A 70 -33.77 7.22 8.67
CA HIS A 70 -34.13 5.80 8.60
C HIS A 70 -33.07 4.96 9.32
N THR A 71 -33.04 5.07 10.63
CA THR A 71 -32.21 4.26 11.52
C THR A 71 -33.11 3.41 12.39
N ALA A 72 -32.62 2.28 12.89
CA ALA A 72 -33.36 1.38 13.78
C ALA A 72 -33.96 2.07 15.02
N ARG A 73 -33.51 3.28 15.35
CA ARG A 73 -34.01 4.07 16.48
C ARG A 73 -35.25 4.90 16.14
N PHE A 74 -35.45 5.29 14.86
CA PHE A 74 -36.50 6.24 14.47
C PHE A 74 -37.52 5.61 13.52
N THR A 75 -37.11 4.84 12.53
CA THR A 75 -37.96 4.17 11.55
C THR A 75 -37.35 2.84 11.14
N LEU A 76 -38.19 1.92 10.65
CA LEU A 76 -37.72 0.65 10.11
C LEU A 76 -36.89 0.90 8.83
N LEU A 77 -35.87 0.07 8.67
CA LEU A 77 -35.08 0.03 7.44
C LEU A 77 -35.86 -0.75 6.37
N ASP A 78 -36.09 -0.11 5.24
CA ASP A 78 -36.72 -0.73 4.09
C ASP A 78 -35.67 -1.18 3.09
N TRP A 79 -35.92 -2.32 2.47
CA TRP A 79 -35.09 -2.84 1.38
C TRP A 79 -35.48 -2.14 0.08
N ILE A 80 -34.56 -1.37 -0.50
CA ILE A 80 -34.79 -0.61 -1.74
C ILE A 80 -34.01 -1.18 -2.94
N GLY A 81 -33.38 -2.34 -2.79
CA GLY A 81 -32.66 -3.01 -3.87
C GLY A 81 -31.49 -2.16 -4.41
N LEU A 82 -31.43 -1.98 -5.71
CA LEU A 82 -30.34 -1.26 -6.39
C LEU A 82 -30.56 0.26 -6.50
N GLN A 83 -31.57 0.83 -5.82
CA GLN A 83 -31.91 2.23 -5.97
C GLN A 83 -30.76 3.19 -5.59
N ASN A 84 -30.01 2.88 -4.55
CA ASN A 84 -28.82 3.67 -4.19
C ASN A 84 -27.79 3.72 -5.32
N PHE A 85 -27.56 2.59 -5.99
CA PHE A 85 -26.64 2.50 -7.10
C PHE A 85 -27.15 3.25 -8.35
N THR A 86 -28.45 3.15 -8.65
CA THR A 86 -29.05 3.91 -9.75
C THR A 86 -29.03 5.41 -9.46
N ASN A 87 -29.33 5.84 -8.24
CA ASN A 87 -29.29 7.23 -7.81
C ASN A 87 -27.87 7.85 -7.95
N MET A 88 -26.84 7.06 -7.68
CA MET A 88 -25.45 7.50 -7.85
C MET A 88 -25.13 7.94 -9.28
N TRP A 89 -25.76 7.31 -10.29
CA TRP A 89 -25.54 7.64 -11.70
C TRP A 89 -26.59 8.60 -12.29
N THR A 90 -27.82 8.54 -11.81
CA THR A 90 -28.93 9.33 -12.36
C THR A 90 -28.99 10.74 -11.77
N LEU A 91 -28.69 10.89 -10.48
CA LEU A 91 -28.71 12.19 -9.81
C LEU A 91 -27.39 12.92 -10.07
N SER A 92 -27.46 14.06 -10.76
CA SER A 92 -26.29 14.84 -11.19
C SER A 92 -25.35 15.20 -10.04
N THR A 93 -25.90 15.55 -8.87
CA THR A 93 -25.13 15.89 -7.67
C THR A 93 -24.31 14.71 -7.16
N PHE A 94 -24.93 13.54 -7.04
CA PHE A 94 -24.21 12.33 -6.58
C PHE A 94 -23.18 11.86 -7.60
N ARG A 95 -23.53 11.87 -8.89
CA ARG A 95 -22.60 11.51 -9.96
C ARG A 95 -21.38 12.43 -9.98
N SER A 96 -21.57 13.74 -9.87
CA SER A 96 -20.48 14.72 -9.84
C SER A 96 -19.59 14.51 -8.62
N ALA A 97 -20.18 14.35 -7.44
CA ALA A 97 -19.41 14.09 -6.21
C ALA A 97 -18.63 12.78 -6.31
N PHE A 98 -19.28 11.70 -6.71
CA PHE A 98 -18.64 10.37 -6.84
C PHE A 98 -17.49 10.39 -7.83
N THR A 99 -17.68 10.93 -9.03
CA THR A 99 -16.62 10.97 -10.06
C THR A 99 -15.45 11.86 -9.64
N SER A 100 -15.73 12.98 -8.97
CA SER A 100 -14.68 13.88 -8.45
C SER A 100 -13.86 13.21 -7.35
N VAL A 101 -14.52 12.58 -6.37
CA VAL A 101 -13.85 11.88 -5.28
C VAL A 101 -13.08 10.69 -5.80
N LEU A 102 -13.69 9.84 -6.64
CA LEU A 102 -13.02 8.69 -7.24
C LEU A 102 -11.79 9.11 -8.05
N GLY A 103 -11.94 10.14 -8.89
CA GLY A 103 -10.82 10.68 -9.67
C GLY A 103 -9.67 11.15 -8.79
N TRP A 104 -9.97 11.87 -7.72
CA TRP A 104 -8.95 12.29 -6.76
C TRP A 104 -8.32 11.10 -6.02
N THR A 105 -9.12 10.13 -5.56
CA THR A 105 -8.61 8.95 -4.87
C THR A 105 -7.65 8.14 -5.75
N LEU A 106 -7.94 7.99 -7.04
CA LEU A 106 -7.03 7.34 -7.99
C LEU A 106 -5.73 8.13 -8.17
N ILE A 107 -5.82 9.46 -8.36
CA ILE A 107 -4.62 10.31 -8.47
C ILE A 107 -3.79 10.22 -7.18
N TRP A 108 -4.43 10.32 -6.03
CA TRP A 108 -3.81 10.18 -4.71
C TRP A 108 -3.08 8.85 -4.56
N ALA A 109 -3.79 7.74 -4.77
CA ALA A 109 -3.22 6.41 -4.64
C ALA A 109 -2.01 6.21 -5.57
N LEU A 110 -2.13 6.63 -6.83
CA LEU A 110 -1.04 6.53 -7.81
C LEU A 110 0.14 7.45 -7.44
N ALA A 111 -0.11 8.73 -7.22
CA ALA A 111 0.96 9.70 -7.00
C ALA A 111 1.68 9.48 -5.67
N ALA A 112 0.94 9.28 -4.57
CA ALA A 112 1.53 9.05 -3.25
C ALA A 112 2.33 7.74 -3.21
N SER A 113 1.76 6.63 -3.71
CA SER A 113 2.47 5.34 -3.73
C SER A 113 3.71 5.39 -4.61
N THR A 114 3.60 5.95 -5.81
CA THR A 114 4.75 6.08 -6.72
C THR A 114 5.85 6.93 -6.09
N LEU A 115 5.50 8.05 -5.45
CA LEU A 115 6.47 8.89 -4.75
C LEU A 115 7.17 8.13 -3.62
N GLN A 116 6.43 7.40 -2.78
CA GLN A 116 6.99 6.56 -1.71
C GLN A 116 7.93 5.49 -2.26
N ILE A 117 7.52 4.79 -3.31
CA ILE A 117 8.29 3.73 -3.95
C ILE A 117 9.58 4.29 -4.53
N VAL A 118 9.49 5.37 -5.30
CA VAL A 118 10.66 6.01 -5.92
C VAL A 118 11.64 6.51 -4.86
N LEU A 119 11.16 7.27 -3.88
CA LEU A 119 12.01 7.78 -2.79
C LEU A 119 12.64 6.64 -1.98
N GLY A 120 11.87 5.61 -1.62
CA GLY A 120 12.35 4.48 -0.84
C GLY A 120 13.43 3.67 -1.58
N ILE A 121 13.18 3.34 -2.85
CA ILE A 121 14.15 2.62 -3.68
C ILE A 121 15.42 3.46 -3.90
N LEU A 122 15.29 4.72 -4.27
CA LEU A 122 16.44 5.60 -4.52
C LEU A 122 17.30 5.76 -3.27
N THR A 123 16.69 6.06 -2.12
CA THR A 123 17.42 6.23 -0.85
C THR A 123 18.09 4.92 -0.41
N ALA A 124 17.47 3.76 -0.63
CA ALA A 124 18.07 2.46 -0.33
C ALA A 124 19.27 2.17 -1.23
N ILE A 125 19.15 2.39 -2.55
CA ILE A 125 20.25 2.19 -3.49
C ILE A 125 21.45 3.09 -3.14
N ILE A 126 21.19 4.38 -2.88
CA ILE A 126 22.23 5.34 -2.51
C ILE A 126 22.90 4.90 -1.20
N SER A 127 22.12 4.59 -0.17
CA SER A 127 22.64 4.17 1.14
C SER A 127 23.47 2.88 1.08
N ASN A 128 23.16 2.00 0.12
CA ASN A 128 23.88 0.72 -0.03
C ASN A 128 25.23 0.87 -0.76
N GLN A 129 25.51 2.02 -1.39
CA GLN A 129 26.77 2.20 -2.13
C GLN A 129 28.00 2.07 -1.23
N PRO A 130 29.09 1.39 -1.68
CA PRO A 130 30.28 1.14 -0.87
C PRO A 130 31.02 2.43 -0.47
N PHE A 131 30.95 3.47 -1.29
CA PHE A 131 31.62 4.75 -1.03
C PHE A 131 30.90 5.65 -0.03
N ILE A 132 29.65 5.35 0.33
CA ILE A 132 28.91 6.15 1.33
C ILE A 132 29.42 5.83 2.73
N LYS A 133 30.04 6.81 3.36
CA LYS A 133 30.47 6.77 4.76
C LYS A 133 29.31 7.16 5.68
N GLY A 134 29.23 6.56 6.85
CA GLY A 134 28.15 6.89 7.80
C GLY A 134 26.78 6.31 7.48
N LYS A 135 26.67 5.21 6.75
CA LYS A 135 25.41 4.53 6.37
C LYS A 135 24.41 4.38 7.52
N ARG A 136 24.92 4.12 8.76
CA ARG A 136 24.07 3.98 9.95
C ARG A 136 23.36 5.29 10.30
N ILE A 137 24.02 6.44 10.15
CA ILE A 137 23.45 7.76 10.43
C ILE A 137 22.35 8.06 9.41
N PHE A 138 22.62 7.85 8.12
CA PHE A 138 21.60 8.02 7.07
C PHE A 138 20.42 7.08 7.29
N GLY A 139 20.66 5.82 7.69
CA GLY A 139 19.59 4.88 8.03
C GLY A 139 18.67 5.40 9.13
N VAL A 140 19.25 5.97 10.20
CA VAL A 140 18.48 6.60 11.29
C VAL A 140 17.68 7.81 10.78
N ILE A 141 18.31 8.69 9.98
CA ILE A 141 17.65 9.87 9.41
C ILE A 141 16.45 9.47 8.52
N PHE A 142 16.62 8.46 7.67
CA PHE A 142 15.53 8.00 6.80
C PHE A 142 14.38 7.30 7.55
N LEU A 143 14.63 6.86 8.80
CA LEU A 143 13.60 6.30 9.66
C LEU A 143 12.92 7.33 10.57
N LEU A 144 13.39 8.58 10.60
CA LEU A 144 12.78 9.64 11.42
C LEU A 144 11.29 9.83 11.20
N PRO A 145 10.72 9.71 9.96
CA PRO A 145 9.29 9.82 9.77
C PRO A 145 8.48 8.80 10.59
N TRP A 146 9.05 7.65 10.90
CA TRP A 146 8.41 6.62 11.73
C TRP A 146 8.68 6.79 13.23
N ALA A 147 9.77 7.47 13.59
CA ALA A 147 10.10 7.73 14.98
C ALA A 147 9.15 8.78 15.62
N VAL A 148 8.52 9.61 14.80
CA VAL A 148 7.58 10.65 15.24
C VAL A 148 6.15 10.17 15.03
N PRO A 149 5.26 10.28 16.04
CA PRO A 149 3.85 9.95 15.87
C PRO A 149 3.23 10.71 14.69
N ALA A 150 2.48 10.00 13.83
CA ALA A 150 1.99 10.54 12.58
C ALA A 150 1.20 11.85 12.74
N PHE A 151 0.37 11.97 13.80
CA PHE A 151 -0.41 13.19 14.04
C PHE A 151 0.48 14.43 14.29
N ILE A 152 1.64 14.27 14.98
CA ILE A 152 2.60 15.37 15.20
C ILE A 152 3.22 15.77 13.84
N THR A 153 3.60 14.80 13.04
CA THR A 153 4.11 15.03 11.70
C THR A 153 3.10 15.78 10.83
N ILE A 154 1.83 15.35 10.83
CA ILE A 154 0.74 16.00 10.08
C ILE A 154 0.56 17.45 10.51
N LEU A 155 0.54 17.73 11.82
CA LEU A 155 0.41 19.10 12.34
C LEU A 155 1.63 19.94 11.96
N THR A 156 2.83 19.38 12.03
CA THR A 156 4.07 20.07 11.65
C THR A 156 4.04 20.45 10.17
N PHE A 157 3.71 19.49 9.30
CA PHE A 157 3.58 19.76 7.86
C PHE A 157 2.47 20.77 7.58
N SER A 158 1.33 20.68 8.26
CA SER A 158 0.26 21.68 8.13
C SER A 158 0.74 23.09 8.46
N ASN A 159 1.61 23.26 9.45
CA ASN A 159 2.19 24.56 9.76
C ASN A 159 3.28 24.96 8.76
N MET A 160 4.12 24.02 8.30
CA MET A 160 5.14 24.30 7.28
C MET A 160 4.53 24.76 5.95
N PHE A 161 3.37 24.20 5.56
CA PHE A 161 2.60 24.55 4.36
C PHE A 161 1.58 25.68 4.62
N ASN A 162 1.78 26.53 5.61
CA ASN A 162 0.94 27.71 5.78
C ASN A 162 1.27 28.74 4.69
N ASP A 163 0.23 29.36 4.09
CA ASP A 163 0.37 30.25 2.95
C ASP A 163 1.20 31.51 3.27
N SER A 164 1.05 32.05 4.48
CA SER A 164 1.65 33.33 4.87
C SER A 164 2.96 33.18 5.65
N ILE A 165 2.95 32.31 6.68
CA ILE A 165 4.03 32.19 7.66
C ILE A 165 4.75 30.83 7.63
N GLY A 166 4.31 29.92 6.74
CA GLY A 166 4.87 28.58 6.63
C GLY A 166 6.32 28.60 6.19
N ALA A 167 7.13 27.72 6.79
CA ALA A 167 8.56 27.63 6.51
C ALA A 167 8.86 27.37 5.02
N ILE A 168 7.96 26.68 4.31
CA ILE A 168 8.14 26.43 2.86
C ILE A 168 8.17 27.75 2.08
N ASN A 169 7.16 28.62 2.26
CA ASN A 169 7.11 29.92 1.58
C ASN A 169 8.14 30.91 2.15
N ALA A 170 8.34 30.90 3.47
CA ALA A 170 9.20 31.88 4.13
C ALA A 170 10.71 31.60 4.01
N GLN A 171 11.10 30.36 3.87
CA GLN A 171 12.52 29.95 3.93
C GLN A 171 12.95 29.09 2.75
N VAL A 172 12.17 28.02 2.42
CA VAL A 172 12.58 27.02 1.42
C VAL A 172 12.54 27.63 0.01
N ILE A 173 11.44 28.27 -0.37
CA ILE A 173 11.31 28.90 -1.70
C ILE A 173 12.36 29.98 -1.91
N PRO A 174 12.59 30.94 -0.99
CA PRO A 174 13.65 31.95 -1.14
C PRO A 174 15.06 31.34 -1.20
N LEU A 175 15.31 30.20 -0.50
CA LEU A 175 16.59 29.52 -0.62
C LEU A 175 16.80 28.96 -2.03
N PHE A 176 15.78 28.32 -2.61
CA PHE A 176 15.82 27.82 -3.98
C PHE A 176 15.85 28.94 -5.03
N ALA A 177 15.26 30.11 -4.74
CA ALA A 177 15.31 31.28 -5.61
C ALA A 177 16.74 31.77 -5.87
N LYS A 178 17.68 31.54 -4.94
CA LYS A 178 19.11 31.85 -5.16
C LYS A 178 19.73 31.02 -6.30
N ILE A 179 19.18 29.84 -6.58
CA ILE A 179 19.65 28.93 -7.64
C ILE A 179 18.75 29.07 -8.87
N PHE A 180 17.44 29.27 -8.65
CA PHE A 180 16.41 29.35 -9.65
C PHE A 180 15.68 30.70 -9.54
N PRO A 181 16.16 31.78 -10.19
CA PRO A 181 15.64 33.15 -10.03
C PRO A 181 14.14 33.30 -10.34
N PHE A 182 13.56 32.42 -11.14
CA PHE A 182 12.11 32.43 -11.41
C PHE A 182 11.23 32.14 -10.18
N LEU A 183 11.81 31.66 -9.08
CA LEU A 183 11.11 31.44 -7.81
C LEU A 183 11.15 32.67 -6.88
N ASP A 184 11.84 33.73 -7.25
CA ASP A 184 11.94 34.94 -6.42
C ASP A 184 10.57 35.59 -6.25
N GLY A 185 10.20 35.87 -5.02
CA GLY A 185 8.90 36.45 -4.68
C GLY A 185 7.68 35.52 -4.86
N VAL A 186 7.88 34.25 -5.21
CA VAL A 186 6.77 33.30 -5.37
C VAL A 186 6.22 32.90 -4.00
N LEU A 187 4.92 33.11 -3.80
CA LEU A 187 4.15 32.63 -2.66
C LEU A 187 3.16 31.58 -3.15
N ILE A 188 3.30 30.37 -2.68
CA ILE A 188 2.44 29.26 -3.06
C ILE A 188 1.25 29.18 -2.09
N PRO A 189 0.00 29.21 -2.59
CA PRO A 189 -1.21 29.15 -1.76
C PRO A 189 -1.53 27.68 -1.38
N TRP A 190 -0.73 27.11 -0.49
CA TRP A 190 -0.77 25.69 -0.12
C TRP A 190 -2.09 25.23 0.48
N LYS A 191 -2.79 26.11 1.21
CA LYS A 191 -4.06 25.79 1.91
C LYS A 191 -5.28 26.37 1.24
N THR A 192 -5.11 27.45 0.48
CA THR A 192 -6.23 28.17 -0.14
C THR A 192 -6.50 27.74 -1.57
N ASP A 193 -5.54 27.15 -2.25
CA ASP A 193 -5.73 26.57 -3.59
C ASP A 193 -5.82 25.03 -3.51
N PRO A 194 -6.92 24.44 -4.05
CA PRO A 194 -7.11 22.97 -3.99
C PRO A 194 -6.01 22.17 -4.66
N THR A 195 -5.38 22.67 -5.71
CA THR A 195 -4.32 21.96 -6.43
C THR A 195 -3.06 21.87 -5.58
N TRP A 196 -2.65 23.01 -5.01
CA TRP A 196 -1.49 23.06 -4.14
C TRP A 196 -1.69 22.28 -2.84
N THR A 197 -2.92 22.30 -2.28
CA THR A 197 -3.26 21.45 -1.12
C THR A 197 -3.07 19.97 -1.45
N LYS A 198 -3.51 19.52 -2.62
CA LYS A 198 -3.33 18.12 -3.08
C LYS A 198 -1.87 17.75 -3.24
N ILE A 199 -1.06 18.66 -3.80
CA ILE A 199 0.39 18.47 -3.93
C ILE A 199 1.05 18.36 -2.54
N ALA A 200 0.72 19.26 -1.62
CA ALA A 200 1.24 19.22 -0.25
C ALA A 200 0.91 17.91 0.48
N LEU A 201 -0.32 17.41 0.31
CA LEU A 201 -0.74 16.12 0.87
C LEU A 201 0.06 14.96 0.28
N ILE A 202 0.28 14.93 -1.04
CA ILE A 202 1.09 13.89 -1.70
C ILE A 202 2.54 13.93 -1.19
N MET A 203 3.12 15.12 -1.04
CA MET A 203 4.48 15.29 -0.50
C MET A 203 4.58 14.78 0.95
N MET A 204 3.60 15.14 1.78
CA MET A 204 3.53 14.67 3.17
C MET A 204 3.41 13.14 3.24
N GLN A 205 2.53 12.56 2.45
CA GLN A 205 2.35 11.11 2.40
C GLN A 205 3.58 10.39 1.84
N GLY A 206 4.26 11.02 0.88
CA GLY A 206 5.56 10.56 0.40
C GLY A 206 6.58 10.46 1.53
N TRP A 207 6.68 11.51 2.36
CA TRP A 207 7.55 11.54 3.54
C TRP A 207 7.19 10.48 4.58
N LEU A 208 5.91 10.28 4.86
CA LEU A 208 5.47 9.31 5.86
C LEU A 208 5.67 7.85 5.41
N GLY A 209 5.53 7.57 4.11
CA GLY A 209 5.51 6.20 3.60
C GLY A 209 6.83 5.69 3.03
N PHE A 210 7.77 6.56 2.58
CA PHE A 210 9.00 6.09 1.96
C PHE A 210 9.91 5.23 2.87
N PRO A 211 9.94 5.41 4.22
CA PRO A 211 10.79 4.59 5.08
C PRO A 211 10.49 3.10 5.00
N TYR A 212 9.22 2.74 4.80
CA TYR A 212 8.82 1.35 4.62
C TYR A 212 9.47 0.72 3.39
N ILE A 213 9.39 1.42 2.26
CA ILE A 213 9.99 0.96 1.01
C ILE A 213 11.52 0.99 1.09
N TYR A 214 12.09 1.97 1.80
CA TYR A 214 13.53 2.05 2.06
C TYR A 214 14.04 0.80 2.80
N VAL A 215 13.42 0.43 3.92
CA VAL A 215 13.84 -0.74 4.71
C VAL A 215 13.66 -2.03 3.92
N LEU A 216 12.52 -2.19 3.25
CA LEU A 216 12.25 -3.34 2.40
C LEU A 216 13.33 -3.49 1.32
N THR A 217 13.58 -2.41 0.57
CA THR A 217 14.54 -2.42 -0.52
C THR A 217 15.96 -2.63 -0.02
N LEU A 218 16.34 -2.01 1.09
CA LEU A 218 17.67 -2.19 1.68
C LEU A 218 17.91 -3.64 2.09
N GLY A 219 16.91 -4.31 2.69
CA GLY A 219 16.97 -5.73 3.02
C GLY A 219 17.16 -6.61 1.78
N ILE A 220 16.45 -6.31 0.70
CA ILE A 220 16.59 -7.03 -0.58
C ILE A 220 18.01 -6.81 -1.15
N LEU A 221 18.49 -5.57 -1.19
CA LEU A 221 19.83 -5.27 -1.71
C LEU A 221 20.94 -6.01 -0.96
N GLN A 222 20.79 -6.18 0.36
CA GLN A 222 21.74 -6.92 1.19
C GLN A 222 21.65 -8.44 1.00
N SER A 223 20.57 -8.96 0.47
CA SER A 223 20.39 -10.39 0.18
C SER A 223 20.88 -10.81 -1.21
N ILE A 224 21.20 -9.86 -2.10
CA ILE A 224 21.75 -10.17 -3.42
C ILE A 224 23.18 -10.68 -3.28
N PRO A 225 23.51 -11.90 -3.80
CA PRO A 225 24.87 -12.41 -3.74
C PRO A 225 25.87 -11.50 -4.50
N ASN A 226 27.01 -11.23 -3.87
CA ASN A 226 28.05 -10.38 -4.46
C ASN A 226 28.63 -11.00 -5.75
N ASP A 227 28.65 -12.33 -5.85
CA ASP A 227 29.15 -13.07 -7.00
C ASP A 227 28.50 -12.62 -8.32
N LEU A 228 27.20 -12.22 -8.27
CA LEU A 228 26.50 -11.68 -9.45
C LEU A 228 27.10 -10.35 -9.92
N TYR A 229 27.51 -9.51 -8.99
CA TYR A 229 28.13 -8.22 -9.33
C TYR A 229 29.59 -8.39 -9.74
N GLU A 230 30.30 -9.39 -9.20
CA GLU A 230 31.66 -9.73 -9.59
C GLU A 230 31.69 -10.34 -11.01
N ALA A 231 30.80 -11.27 -11.31
CA ALA A 231 30.66 -11.82 -12.65
C ALA A 231 30.34 -10.71 -13.68
N ALA A 232 29.38 -9.84 -13.37
CA ALA A 232 29.05 -8.71 -14.21
C ALA A 232 30.21 -7.70 -14.37
N TYR A 233 31.08 -7.59 -13.38
CA TYR A 233 32.28 -6.76 -13.48
C TYR A 233 33.31 -7.39 -14.44
N ILE A 234 33.52 -8.70 -14.38
CA ILE A 234 34.39 -9.44 -15.30
C ILE A 234 33.90 -9.33 -16.75
N ASP A 235 32.57 -9.35 -16.94
CA ASP A 235 31.91 -9.16 -18.24
C ASP A 235 31.94 -7.69 -18.71
N GLY A 236 32.55 -6.78 -17.99
CA GLY A 236 32.70 -5.37 -18.36
C GLY A 236 31.40 -4.54 -18.18
N ALA A 237 30.42 -5.03 -17.42
CA ALA A 237 29.17 -4.32 -17.21
C ALA A 237 29.37 -3.02 -16.39
N ASN A 238 28.85 -1.91 -16.92
CA ASN A 238 28.85 -0.64 -16.21
C ASN A 238 27.78 -0.58 -15.11
N GLY A 239 27.79 0.48 -14.28
CA GLY A 239 26.85 0.64 -13.15
C GLY A 239 25.38 0.61 -13.53
N TRP A 240 25.01 1.19 -14.69
CA TRP A 240 23.65 1.18 -15.20
C TRP A 240 23.21 -0.22 -15.66
N GLN A 241 24.09 -0.96 -16.32
CA GLN A 241 23.83 -2.34 -16.73
C GLN A 241 23.63 -3.25 -15.52
N LYS A 242 24.47 -3.13 -14.47
CA LYS A 242 24.31 -3.86 -13.20
C LYS A 242 22.98 -3.51 -12.53
N PHE A 243 22.62 -2.23 -12.48
CA PHE A 243 21.34 -1.80 -11.94
C PHE A 243 20.16 -2.41 -12.70
N ARG A 244 20.14 -2.26 -14.03
CA ARG A 244 19.02 -2.67 -14.88
C ARG A 244 18.86 -4.20 -14.95
N ASN A 245 19.96 -4.95 -14.98
CA ASN A 245 19.93 -6.38 -15.26
C ASN A 245 20.04 -7.26 -14.01
N ILE A 246 20.55 -6.72 -12.89
CA ILE A 246 20.69 -7.46 -11.63
C ILE A 246 19.84 -6.83 -10.54
N THR A 247 20.15 -5.59 -10.16
CA THR A 247 19.57 -4.94 -8.96
C THR A 247 18.06 -4.73 -9.08
N PHE A 248 17.61 -4.08 -10.16
CA PHE A 248 16.22 -3.73 -10.35
C PHE A 248 15.29 -4.95 -10.52
N PRO A 249 15.63 -5.97 -11.33
CA PRO A 249 14.85 -7.19 -11.43
C PRO A 249 14.75 -7.94 -10.10
N MET A 250 15.83 -8.00 -9.32
CA MET A 250 15.82 -8.65 -8.00
C MET A 250 14.93 -7.92 -7.01
N ILE A 251 14.98 -6.57 -7.00
CA ILE A 251 14.06 -5.77 -6.19
C ILE A 251 12.61 -6.07 -6.59
N LEU A 252 12.29 -6.05 -7.88
CA LEU A 252 10.92 -6.32 -8.34
C LEU A 252 10.47 -7.74 -8.03
N ALA A 253 11.31 -8.75 -8.23
CA ALA A 253 10.96 -10.14 -7.97
C ALA A 253 10.52 -10.39 -6.52
N VAL A 254 11.18 -9.73 -5.56
CA VAL A 254 10.88 -9.89 -4.13
C VAL A 254 9.84 -8.89 -3.64
N ALA A 255 9.94 -7.63 -4.07
CA ALA A 255 9.10 -6.55 -3.55
C ALA A 255 7.75 -6.38 -4.27
N ALA A 256 7.56 -6.95 -5.48
CA ALA A 256 6.36 -6.70 -6.28
C ALA A 256 5.04 -6.85 -5.53
N PRO A 257 4.77 -7.91 -4.74
CA PRO A 257 3.53 -8.03 -3.98
C PRO A 257 3.34 -6.87 -3.00
N THR A 258 4.41 -6.47 -2.32
CA THR A 258 4.38 -5.37 -1.35
C THR A 258 4.22 -4.01 -2.03
N LEU A 259 4.89 -3.80 -3.17
CA LEU A 259 4.74 -2.56 -3.94
C LEU A 259 3.31 -2.40 -4.47
N ILE A 260 2.68 -3.48 -4.95
CA ILE A 260 1.27 -3.48 -5.36
C ILE A 260 0.37 -3.19 -4.16
N SER A 261 0.63 -3.83 -3.02
CA SER A 261 -0.14 -3.59 -1.78
C SER A 261 -0.06 -2.14 -1.31
N GLN A 262 1.03 -1.42 -1.61
CA GLN A 262 1.18 -0.01 -1.27
C GLN A 262 0.15 0.88 -1.98
N TYR A 263 -0.19 0.57 -3.24
CA TYR A 263 -1.26 1.27 -3.95
C TYR A 263 -2.63 1.01 -3.32
N THR A 264 -2.91 -0.23 -2.92
CA THR A 264 -4.15 -0.60 -2.23
C THR A 264 -4.23 0.08 -0.86
N PHE A 265 -3.12 0.13 -0.12
CA PHE A 265 -3.04 0.82 1.17
C PHE A 265 -3.37 2.31 1.03
N ASN A 266 -2.72 3.02 0.10
CA ASN A 266 -2.99 4.44 -0.11
C ASN A 266 -4.39 4.70 -0.69
N PHE A 267 -4.97 3.79 -1.47
CA PHE A 267 -6.34 3.89 -1.94
C PHE A 267 -7.35 3.90 -0.78
N ASN A 268 -7.09 3.15 0.28
CA ASN A 268 -7.95 3.09 1.48
C ASN A 268 -7.55 4.13 2.56
N ASN A 269 -6.40 4.76 2.43
CA ASN A 269 -5.87 5.74 3.39
C ASN A 269 -6.03 7.15 2.84
N PHE A 270 -7.28 7.51 2.61
CA PHE A 270 -7.66 8.78 2.00
C PHE A 270 -8.44 9.65 2.99
#